data_bda2d5b7d911a0088de72a6f902940de
#
_entry.id   bda2d5b7d911a0088de72a6f902940de
#
_cell.length_a   1.000
_cell.length_b   1.000
_cell.length_c   1.000
_cell.angle_alpha   90.00
_cell.angle_beta   90.00
_cell.angle_gamma   90.00
#
_symmetry.space_group_name_H-M   'P 1'
#
loop_
_entity.id
_entity.type
_entity.pdbx_description
1 polymer ?
#
loop_
_entity_poly.entity_id
_entity_poly.type
_entity_poly.pdbx_seq_one_letter_code
_entity_poly.pdbx_strand_id
1 'polypeptide(L)'
;MESIINNPYRILGLEANFKASTLQANLNKIKAYTIAETLDELVFDFDFPILGSLKRSEESINHAKASIDLANDKIKHALFWFYKGGSNDLPAFDCLKDGDFTEATENWRKVSSTEITERNFSAYLNLSTLNFFKSFENGSVKKDLFADGLILKLKFLESEYVKTFCNNVADSTYKKSKEELQLLFIEGVNQNFVQKGKISISDIIEILNTITFSSKPSALKLFIQEPINKIESHIEQSKTKRKSNPSTANVTGKQLFQNTQKELSALKTILGKQDLKYGSIADKLADEILQCGIDYYKKFRDSDTTDPGSESMNCLKLAK
;
A
#
# COMPACT_ATOMS: atom_id res chain seq x y z
N MET A 1 -5.93 -3.24 -4.69
CA MET A 1 -6.80 -3.40 -5.87
C MET A 1 -8.09 -2.61 -5.78
N GLU A 2 -8.78 -2.65 -4.66
CA GLU A 2 -10.05 -1.90 -4.48
C GLU A 2 -9.92 -0.41 -4.77
N SER A 3 -8.80 0.23 -4.43
CA SER A 3 -8.53 1.64 -4.75
C SER A 3 -8.48 1.95 -6.25
N ILE A 4 -8.34 0.93 -7.10
CA ILE A 4 -8.39 1.04 -8.56
C ILE A 4 -9.74 0.53 -9.06
N ILE A 5 -10.15 -0.68 -8.67
CA ILE A 5 -11.40 -1.30 -9.13
C ILE A 5 -12.62 -0.50 -8.70
N ASN A 6 -12.66 -0.06 -7.43
CA ASN A 6 -13.74 0.73 -6.84
C ASN A 6 -13.34 2.21 -6.67
N ASN A 7 -12.46 2.69 -7.54
CA ASN A 7 -12.05 4.10 -7.52
C ASN A 7 -13.27 5.01 -7.76
N PRO A 8 -13.48 6.07 -6.96
CA PRO A 8 -14.62 6.97 -7.14
C PRO A 8 -14.71 7.59 -8.55
N TYR A 9 -13.58 7.84 -9.19
CA TYR A 9 -13.56 8.28 -10.58
C TYR A 9 -14.17 7.22 -11.53
N ARG A 10 -13.83 5.94 -11.34
CA ARG A 10 -14.42 4.85 -12.12
C ARG A 10 -15.94 4.76 -11.90
N ILE A 11 -16.37 4.81 -10.64
CA ILE A 11 -17.80 4.72 -10.30
C ILE A 11 -18.60 5.80 -11.01
N LEU A 12 -18.03 7.01 -11.13
CA LEU A 12 -18.63 8.16 -11.79
C LEU A 12 -18.31 8.26 -13.29
N GLY A 13 -17.53 7.32 -13.86
CA GLY A 13 -17.16 7.28 -15.26
C GLY A 13 -16.21 8.41 -15.69
N LEU A 14 -15.27 8.81 -14.84
CA LEU A 14 -14.44 9.99 -14.99
C LEU A 14 -12.96 9.62 -15.11
N GLU A 15 -12.20 10.42 -15.87
CA GLU A 15 -10.75 10.56 -15.74
C GLU A 15 -10.38 11.38 -14.48
N ALA A 16 -9.13 11.26 -14.01
CA ALA A 16 -8.68 11.98 -12.83
C ALA A 16 -8.78 13.50 -12.95
N ASN A 17 -8.52 14.03 -14.16
CA ASN A 17 -8.56 15.45 -14.49
C ASN A 17 -9.84 15.87 -15.25
N PHE A 18 -10.97 15.30 -14.86
CA PHE A 18 -12.26 15.55 -15.49
C PHE A 18 -12.69 17.04 -15.43
N LYS A 19 -13.48 17.44 -16.39
CA LYS A 19 -14.14 18.75 -16.39
C LYS A 19 -15.47 18.67 -15.62
N ALA A 20 -15.85 19.75 -14.95
CA ALA A 20 -17.13 19.83 -14.23
C ALA A 20 -18.34 19.49 -15.13
N SER A 21 -18.29 19.88 -16.42
CA SER A 21 -19.31 19.52 -17.40
C SER A 21 -19.42 18.02 -17.63
N THR A 22 -18.29 17.28 -17.64
CA THR A 22 -18.26 15.81 -17.78
C THR A 22 -18.91 15.15 -16.57
N LEU A 23 -18.56 15.59 -15.35
CA LEU A 23 -19.21 15.10 -14.14
C LEU A 23 -20.72 15.30 -14.19
N GLN A 24 -21.19 16.50 -14.55
CA GLN A 24 -22.61 16.79 -14.62
C GLN A 24 -23.34 15.94 -15.68
N ALA A 25 -22.72 15.74 -16.85
CA ALA A 25 -23.26 14.88 -17.89
C ALA A 25 -23.36 13.41 -17.42
N ASN A 26 -22.32 12.88 -16.74
CA ASN A 26 -22.33 11.54 -16.22
C ASN A 26 -23.36 11.36 -15.07
N LEU A 27 -23.51 12.34 -14.20
CA LEU A 27 -24.54 12.31 -13.17
C LEU A 27 -25.96 12.30 -13.76
N ASN A 28 -26.21 13.07 -14.83
CA ASN A 28 -27.49 13.05 -15.54
C ASN A 28 -27.73 11.68 -16.20
N LYS A 29 -26.69 11.06 -16.79
CA LYS A 29 -26.75 9.71 -17.36
C LYS A 29 -27.06 8.68 -16.27
N ILE A 30 -26.33 8.71 -15.15
CA ILE A 30 -26.58 7.84 -13.98
C ILE A 30 -28.03 7.96 -13.53
N LYS A 31 -28.54 9.19 -13.34
CA LYS A 31 -29.92 9.44 -12.93
C LYS A 31 -30.93 8.83 -13.90
N ALA A 32 -30.71 8.96 -15.21
CA ALA A 32 -31.59 8.40 -16.22
C ALA A 32 -31.66 6.85 -16.13
N TYR A 33 -30.50 6.19 -15.98
CA TYR A 33 -30.41 4.73 -15.81
C TYR A 33 -30.99 4.26 -14.48
N THR A 34 -30.85 5.05 -13.40
CA THR A 34 -31.49 4.74 -12.11
C THR A 34 -33.01 4.79 -12.21
N ILE A 35 -33.58 5.80 -12.88
CA ILE A 35 -35.03 5.92 -13.10
C ILE A 35 -35.56 4.78 -13.97
N ALA A 36 -34.77 4.33 -14.95
CA ALA A 36 -35.13 3.23 -15.82
C ALA A 36 -34.93 1.83 -15.17
N GLU A 37 -34.38 1.76 -13.96
CA GLU A 37 -34.03 0.52 -13.24
C GLU A 37 -33.02 -0.36 -14.01
N THR A 38 -32.18 0.26 -14.86
CA THR A 38 -31.14 -0.40 -15.70
C THR A 38 -29.72 0.06 -15.36
N LEU A 39 -29.48 0.43 -14.11
CA LEU A 39 -28.19 0.95 -13.66
C LEU A 39 -27.01 -0.05 -13.86
N ASP A 40 -27.29 -1.34 -13.89
CA ASP A 40 -26.36 -2.42 -14.18
C ASP A 40 -25.93 -2.50 -15.65
N GLU A 41 -26.69 -1.90 -16.56
CA GLU A 41 -26.35 -1.78 -17.98
C GLU A 41 -25.49 -0.54 -18.29
N LEU A 42 -25.31 0.36 -17.30
CA LEU A 42 -24.58 1.60 -17.47
C LEU A 42 -23.09 1.35 -17.66
N VAL A 43 -22.55 1.75 -18.80
CA VAL A 43 -21.13 1.68 -19.13
C VAL A 43 -20.59 3.08 -19.44
N PHE A 44 -19.39 3.37 -18.97
CA PHE A 44 -18.61 4.58 -19.24
C PHE A 44 -17.27 4.25 -19.92
N ASP A 45 -16.63 5.26 -20.50
CA ASP A 45 -15.35 5.16 -21.22
C ASP A 45 -14.20 4.56 -20.38
N PHE A 46 -14.27 4.69 -19.07
CA PHE A 46 -13.25 4.18 -18.14
C PHE A 46 -13.66 2.86 -17.45
N ASP A 47 -14.71 2.20 -17.93
CA ASP A 47 -15.08 0.84 -17.49
C ASP A 47 -14.31 -0.21 -18.31
N PHE A 48 -12.99 -0.14 -18.26
CA PHE A 48 -12.12 -1.03 -19.01
C PHE A 48 -12.39 -2.51 -18.65
N PRO A 49 -12.52 -3.42 -19.66
CA PRO A 49 -12.80 -4.84 -19.43
C PRO A 49 -11.85 -5.52 -18.44
N ILE A 50 -10.58 -5.13 -18.46
CA ILE A 50 -9.56 -5.66 -17.54
C ILE A 50 -9.92 -5.47 -16.07
N LEU A 51 -10.58 -4.35 -15.73
CA LEU A 51 -10.94 -4.04 -14.35
C LEU A 51 -12.14 -4.87 -13.85
N GLY A 52 -12.69 -5.73 -14.71
CA GLY A 52 -13.88 -6.52 -14.43
C GLY A 52 -15.18 -5.69 -14.41
N SER A 53 -16.30 -6.36 -14.17
CA SER A 53 -17.60 -5.70 -14.07
C SER A 53 -17.67 -4.79 -12.85
N LEU A 54 -18.29 -3.62 -13.01
CA LEU A 54 -18.55 -2.67 -11.93
C LEU A 54 -20.06 -2.65 -11.65
N LYS A 55 -20.43 -3.02 -10.42
CA LYS A 55 -21.82 -2.86 -9.96
C LYS A 55 -21.97 -1.48 -9.31
N ARG A 56 -22.79 -0.63 -9.92
CA ARG A 56 -23.16 0.69 -9.39
C ARG A 56 -24.43 0.57 -8.57
N SER A 57 -24.48 1.23 -7.42
CA SER A 57 -25.68 1.42 -6.59
C SER A 57 -25.78 2.89 -6.22
N GLU A 58 -26.95 3.35 -5.81
CA GLU A 58 -27.13 4.73 -5.33
C GLU A 58 -26.16 5.04 -4.17
N GLU A 59 -25.95 4.09 -3.25
CA GLU A 59 -25.01 4.22 -2.15
C GLU A 59 -23.58 4.42 -2.65
N SER A 60 -23.11 3.54 -3.58
CA SER A 60 -21.75 3.63 -4.14
C SER A 60 -21.52 4.94 -4.91
N ILE A 61 -22.51 5.41 -5.64
CA ILE A 61 -22.47 6.67 -6.41
C ILE A 61 -22.42 7.88 -5.45
N ASN A 62 -23.26 7.91 -4.41
CA ASN A 62 -23.25 8.98 -3.43
C ASN A 62 -21.94 9.01 -2.63
N HIS A 63 -21.42 7.85 -2.25
CA HIS A 63 -20.12 7.74 -1.62
C HIS A 63 -18.99 8.22 -2.55
N ALA A 64 -19.00 7.84 -3.82
CA ALA A 64 -18.01 8.27 -4.80
C ALA A 64 -18.02 9.80 -5.00
N LYS A 65 -19.21 10.43 -5.07
CA LYS A 65 -19.33 11.89 -5.14
C LYS A 65 -18.71 12.56 -3.92
N ALA A 66 -19.05 12.11 -2.72
CA ALA A 66 -18.50 12.66 -1.48
C ALA A 66 -16.97 12.47 -1.40
N SER A 67 -16.44 11.35 -1.92
CA SER A 67 -15.01 11.03 -1.91
C SER A 67 -14.16 11.89 -2.87
N ILE A 68 -14.75 12.64 -3.78
CA ILE A 68 -14.05 13.57 -4.69
C ILE A 68 -14.55 15.01 -4.55
N ASP A 69 -15.14 15.37 -3.44
CA ASP A 69 -15.62 16.74 -3.18
C ASP A 69 -14.44 17.64 -2.78
N LEU A 70 -13.63 17.21 -1.83
CA LEU A 70 -12.51 17.98 -1.33
C LEU A 70 -11.25 17.80 -2.19
N ALA A 71 -10.49 18.87 -2.39
CA ALA A 71 -9.27 18.88 -3.20
C ALA A 71 -8.25 17.81 -2.79
N ASN A 72 -8.04 17.59 -1.48
CA ASN A 72 -7.11 16.58 -0.98
C ASN A 72 -7.56 15.16 -1.32
N ASP A 73 -8.86 14.89 -1.24
CA ASP A 73 -9.44 13.58 -1.53
C ASP A 73 -9.44 13.32 -3.04
N LYS A 74 -9.71 14.34 -3.88
CA LYS A 74 -9.52 14.26 -5.34
C LYS A 74 -8.10 13.77 -5.66
N ILE A 75 -7.09 14.44 -5.14
CA ILE A 75 -5.68 14.08 -5.37
C ILE A 75 -5.38 12.67 -4.88
N LYS A 76 -5.82 12.32 -3.67
CA LYS A 76 -5.61 10.98 -3.09
C LYS A 76 -6.13 9.87 -4.01
N HIS A 77 -7.34 10.02 -4.54
CA HIS A 77 -7.94 9.05 -5.44
C HIS A 77 -7.34 9.09 -6.84
N ALA A 78 -6.98 10.29 -7.36
CA ALA A 78 -6.35 10.46 -8.66
C ALA A 78 -4.96 9.80 -8.75
N LEU A 79 -4.21 9.73 -7.64
CA LEU A 79 -2.92 9.03 -7.58
C LEU A 79 -3.03 7.52 -7.90
N PHE A 80 -4.21 6.95 -7.79
CA PHE A 80 -4.52 5.55 -8.11
C PHE A 80 -5.52 5.42 -9.27
N TRP A 81 -5.62 6.45 -10.13
CA TRP A 81 -6.53 6.42 -11.26
C TRP A 81 -5.87 6.94 -12.54
N PHE A 82 -6.57 6.77 -13.64
CA PHE A 82 -6.09 7.17 -14.97
C PHE A 82 -6.29 8.67 -15.20
N TYR A 83 -5.27 9.28 -15.80
CA TYR A 83 -5.20 10.70 -16.11
C TYR A 83 -5.12 10.89 -17.62
N LYS A 84 -5.96 11.75 -18.21
CA LYS A 84 -5.98 12.04 -19.64
C LYS A 84 -5.11 13.27 -19.93
N GLY A 85 -3.81 13.03 -20.26
CA GLY A 85 -2.84 14.12 -20.45
C GLY A 85 -2.80 14.69 -21.87
N GLY A 86 -2.96 13.87 -22.88
CA GLY A 86 -2.81 14.34 -24.26
C GLY A 86 -2.96 13.23 -25.31
N SER A 87 -2.51 13.52 -26.52
CA SER A 87 -2.61 12.61 -27.67
C SER A 87 -1.85 11.28 -27.47
N ASN A 88 -0.81 11.26 -26.64
CA ASN A 88 -0.03 10.06 -26.34
C ASN A 88 -0.80 9.03 -25.50
N ASP A 89 -1.85 9.45 -24.79
CA ASP A 89 -2.65 8.55 -23.98
C ASP A 89 -3.77 7.87 -24.77
N LEU A 90 -4.25 8.49 -25.87
CA LEU A 90 -5.41 8.02 -26.61
C LEU A 90 -5.24 6.58 -27.14
N PRO A 91 -4.13 6.21 -27.81
CA PRO A 91 -3.94 4.84 -28.30
C PRO A 91 -3.97 3.81 -27.17
N ALA A 92 -3.35 4.12 -26.02
CA ALA A 92 -3.33 3.22 -24.90
C ALA A 92 -4.72 3.07 -24.25
N PHE A 93 -5.51 4.14 -24.15
CA PHE A 93 -6.90 4.04 -23.66
C PHE A 93 -7.80 3.26 -24.62
N ASP A 94 -7.62 3.41 -25.93
CA ASP A 94 -8.37 2.63 -26.90
C ASP A 94 -8.02 1.13 -26.80
N CYS A 95 -6.74 0.78 -26.67
CA CYS A 95 -6.32 -0.60 -26.37
C CYS A 95 -6.95 -1.13 -25.05
N LEU A 96 -7.04 -0.31 -23.99
CA LEU A 96 -7.70 -0.73 -22.74
C LEU A 96 -9.19 -0.97 -22.90
N LYS A 97 -9.89 -0.19 -23.75
CA LYS A 97 -11.31 -0.40 -24.07
C LYS A 97 -11.53 -1.70 -24.85
N ASP A 98 -10.58 -2.03 -25.74
CA ASP A 98 -10.59 -3.28 -26.50
C ASP A 98 -10.11 -4.51 -25.71
N GLY A 99 -9.66 -4.30 -24.47
CA GLY A 99 -9.14 -5.35 -23.58
C GLY A 99 -7.68 -5.73 -23.85
N ASP A 100 -6.97 -5.00 -24.71
CA ASP A 100 -5.56 -5.24 -25.00
C ASP A 100 -4.63 -4.40 -24.11
N PHE A 101 -4.33 -4.97 -22.93
CA PHE A 101 -3.42 -4.28 -22.01
C PHE A 101 -1.96 -4.46 -22.37
N THR A 102 -1.61 -5.42 -23.17
CA THR A 102 -0.21 -5.60 -23.59
C THR A 102 0.18 -4.42 -24.47
N GLU A 103 -0.61 -4.13 -25.47
CA GLU A 103 -0.40 -2.98 -26.34
C GLU A 103 -0.55 -1.65 -25.59
N ALA A 104 -1.54 -1.52 -24.69
CA ALA A 104 -1.66 -0.34 -23.83
C ALA A 104 -0.40 -0.10 -22.98
N THR A 105 0.14 -1.17 -22.37
CA THR A 105 1.39 -1.12 -21.60
C THR A 105 2.56 -0.67 -22.46
N GLU A 106 2.69 -1.20 -23.67
CA GLU A 106 3.77 -0.86 -24.61
C GLU A 106 3.67 0.59 -25.09
N ASN A 107 2.47 1.07 -25.38
CA ASN A 107 2.23 2.45 -25.80
C ASN A 107 2.70 3.45 -24.74
N TRP A 108 2.33 3.24 -23.46
CA TRP A 108 2.82 4.11 -22.40
C TRP A 108 4.30 3.89 -22.08
N ARG A 109 4.82 2.66 -22.17
CA ARG A 109 6.23 2.36 -21.92
C ARG A 109 7.16 3.05 -22.93
N LYS A 110 6.80 3.09 -24.20
CA LYS A 110 7.56 3.81 -25.24
C LYS A 110 7.80 5.28 -24.87
N VAL A 111 6.78 5.96 -24.33
CA VAL A 111 6.87 7.39 -23.99
C VAL A 111 7.35 7.64 -22.55
N SER A 112 7.27 6.66 -21.65
CA SER A 112 7.79 6.77 -20.27
C SER A 112 9.21 6.23 -20.11
N SER A 113 9.87 5.80 -21.16
CA SER A 113 11.28 5.39 -21.16
C SER A 113 12.28 6.54 -21.23
N THR A 114 11.82 7.75 -21.48
CA THR A 114 12.61 8.98 -21.60
C THR A 114 12.47 9.83 -20.33
N GLU A 115 13.11 11.00 -20.28
CA GLU A 115 12.88 11.96 -19.19
C GLU A 115 11.42 12.44 -19.15
N ILE A 116 10.97 12.79 -17.96
CA ILE A 116 9.60 13.29 -17.75
C ILE A 116 9.49 14.69 -18.33
N THR A 117 8.45 14.89 -19.12
CA THR A 117 8.12 16.16 -19.76
C THR A 117 6.64 16.47 -19.59
N GLU A 118 6.23 17.68 -19.91
CA GLU A 118 4.83 18.07 -19.95
C GLU A 118 3.97 17.18 -20.87
N ARG A 119 4.57 16.62 -21.92
CA ARG A 119 3.86 15.80 -22.91
C ARG A 119 3.72 14.33 -22.52
N ASN A 120 4.54 13.83 -21.59
CA ASN A 120 4.57 12.41 -21.27
C ASN A 120 4.38 12.05 -19.78
N PHE A 121 4.24 13.03 -18.88
CA PHE A 121 4.06 12.73 -17.45
C PHE A 121 2.82 11.88 -17.17
N SER A 122 1.76 12.04 -17.98
CA SER A 122 0.55 11.22 -17.90
C SER A 122 0.82 9.74 -18.15
N ALA A 123 1.74 9.41 -19.07
CA ALA A 123 2.13 8.02 -19.31
C ALA A 123 2.77 7.38 -18.08
N TYR A 124 3.58 8.11 -17.31
CA TYR A 124 4.11 7.63 -16.02
C TYR A 124 3.01 7.33 -15.01
N LEU A 125 2.00 8.21 -14.92
CA LEU A 125 0.83 8.04 -14.04
C LEU A 125 0.02 6.82 -14.44
N ASN A 126 -0.30 6.70 -15.72
CA ASN A 126 -1.19 5.69 -16.26
C ASN A 126 -0.54 4.30 -16.23
N LEU A 127 0.73 4.20 -16.68
CA LEU A 127 1.48 2.95 -16.62
C LEU A 127 1.68 2.47 -15.18
N SER A 128 1.96 3.38 -14.24
CA SER A 128 2.00 3.07 -12.82
C SER A 128 0.70 2.46 -12.32
N THR A 129 -0.44 3.07 -12.65
CA THR A 129 -1.77 2.59 -12.25
C THR A 129 -2.07 1.21 -12.84
N LEU A 130 -1.76 1.02 -14.13
CA LEU A 130 -1.92 -0.28 -14.80
C LEU A 130 -1.02 -1.35 -14.20
N ASN A 131 0.25 -1.04 -13.90
CA ASN A 131 1.19 -1.95 -13.28
C ASN A 131 0.74 -2.37 -11.86
N PHE A 132 0.23 -1.45 -11.05
CA PHE A 132 -0.38 -1.81 -9.77
C PHE A 132 -1.54 -2.78 -9.94
N PHE A 133 -2.41 -2.54 -10.89
CA PHE A 133 -3.53 -3.44 -11.15
C PHE A 133 -3.04 -4.83 -11.58
N LYS A 134 -2.17 -4.90 -12.60
CA LYS A 134 -1.63 -6.17 -13.14
C LYS A 134 -0.76 -6.93 -12.14
N SER A 135 -0.18 -6.25 -11.14
CA SER A 135 0.66 -6.90 -10.14
C SER A 135 -0.10 -7.89 -9.25
N PHE A 136 -1.44 -7.82 -9.19
CA PHE A 136 -2.28 -8.65 -8.32
C PHE A 136 -3.18 -9.63 -9.07
N GLU A 137 -2.87 -9.96 -10.31
CA GLU A 137 -3.59 -10.98 -11.05
C GLU A 137 -3.38 -12.38 -10.43
N ASN A 138 -4.45 -13.19 -10.44
CA ASN A 138 -4.43 -14.60 -10.00
C ASN A 138 -4.06 -14.83 -8.52
N GLY A 139 -4.32 -13.86 -7.64
CA GLY A 139 -4.16 -14.04 -6.18
C GLY A 139 -2.72 -13.99 -5.66
N SER A 140 -1.71 -13.93 -6.53
CA SER A 140 -0.30 -13.74 -6.18
C SER A 140 0.19 -12.36 -6.60
N VAL A 141 1.16 -11.82 -5.84
CA VAL A 141 1.78 -10.55 -6.17
C VAL A 141 2.94 -10.76 -7.14
N LYS A 142 2.88 -10.11 -8.31
CA LYS A 142 4.01 -9.96 -9.23
C LYS A 142 4.85 -8.76 -8.75
N LYS A 143 5.84 -9.03 -7.92
CA LYS A 143 6.65 -7.99 -7.23
C LYS A 143 7.28 -7.00 -8.19
N ASP A 144 7.81 -7.46 -9.33
CA ASP A 144 8.47 -6.61 -10.32
C ASP A 144 7.50 -5.58 -10.91
N LEU A 145 6.28 -5.98 -11.25
CA LEU A 145 5.26 -5.05 -11.75
C LEU A 145 4.81 -4.06 -10.67
N PHE A 146 4.69 -4.52 -9.43
CA PHE A 146 4.37 -3.63 -8.31
C PHE A 146 5.49 -2.61 -8.09
N ALA A 147 6.75 -3.06 -8.12
CA ALA A 147 7.92 -2.20 -8.01
C ALA A 147 7.96 -1.16 -9.13
N ASP A 148 7.76 -1.57 -10.38
CA ASP A 148 7.68 -0.66 -11.52
C ASP A 148 6.59 0.39 -11.33
N GLY A 149 5.39 -0.02 -10.87
CA GLY A 149 4.29 0.89 -10.57
C GLY A 149 4.67 1.92 -9.51
N LEU A 150 5.31 1.49 -8.43
CA LEU A 150 5.75 2.36 -7.32
C LEU A 150 6.83 3.34 -7.79
N ILE A 151 7.83 2.84 -8.52
CA ILE A 151 8.94 3.65 -9.04
C ILE A 151 8.47 4.71 -10.02
N LEU A 152 7.61 4.34 -10.99
CA LEU A 152 7.06 5.29 -11.98
C LEU A 152 6.28 6.41 -11.30
N LYS A 153 5.44 6.10 -10.30
CA LYS A 153 4.66 7.11 -9.58
C LYS A 153 5.57 8.04 -8.77
N LEU A 154 6.57 7.50 -8.07
CA LEU A 154 7.50 8.31 -7.28
C LEU A 154 8.40 9.18 -8.18
N LYS A 155 8.85 8.67 -9.34
CA LYS A 155 9.56 9.50 -10.33
C LYS A 155 8.70 10.68 -10.79
N PHE A 156 7.43 10.43 -11.11
CA PHE A 156 6.50 11.49 -11.46
C PHE A 156 6.34 12.50 -10.30
N LEU A 157 6.11 12.03 -9.08
CA LEU A 157 5.93 12.89 -7.91
C LEU A 157 7.19 13.67 -7.51
N GLU A 158 8.37 13.29 -7.99
CA GLU A 158 9.62 14.05 -7.84
C GLU A 158 9.78 15.13 -8.93
N SER A 159 9.04 15.02 -10.05
CA SER A 159 9.15 15.96 -11.17
C SER A 159 8.47 17.30 -10.91
N GLU A 160 8.78 18.30 -11.72
CA GLU A 160 8.12 19.61 -11.68
C GLU A 160 6.66 19.58 -12.15
N TYR A 161 6.27 18.56 -12.92
CA TYR A 161 4.93 18.42 -13.49
C TYR A 161 3.87 17.99 -12.48
N VAL A 162 4.26 17.64 -11.26
CA VAL A 162 3.33 17.36 -10.16
C VAL A 162 2.41 18.56 -9.89
N LYS A 163 2.90 19.78 -10.06
CA LYS A 163 2.10 21.00 -9.90
C LYS A 163 1.00 21.09 -10.95
N THR A 164 1.34 20.80 -12.21
CA THR A 164 0.37 20.76 -13.31
C THR A 164 -0.71 19.70 -13.07
N PHE A 165 -0.31 18.51 -12.61
CA PHE A 165 -1.26 17.46 -12.22
C PHE A 165 -2.21 17.95 -11.11
N CYS A 166 -1.70 18.54 -10.03
CA CYS A 166 -2.54 19.04 -8.94
C CYS A 166 -3.51 20.12 -9.39
N ASN A 167 -3.05 21.07 -10.21
CA ASN A 167 -3.90 22.11 -10.75
C ASN A 167 -5.05 21.56 -11.62
N ASN A 168 -4.77 20.51 -12.39
CA ASN A 168 -5.76 19.91 -13.29
C ASN A 168 -6.73 18.97 -12.58
N VAL A 169 -6.33 18.35 -11.47
CA VAL A 169 -7.15 17.42 -10.71
C VAL A 169 -7.98 18.14 -9.64
N ALA A 170 -7.38 19.07 -8.93
CA ALA A 170 -8.04 19.87 -7.90
C ALA A 170 -8.35 21.28 -8.43
N ASP A 171 -7.44 22.21 -8.21
CA ASP A 171 -7.45 23.57 -8.72
C ASP A 171 -6.11 24.27 -8.41
N SER A 172 -5.95 25.51 -8.87
CA SER A 172 -4.72 26.31 -8.67
C SER A 172 -4.46 26.75 -7.23
N THR A 173 -5.42 26.58 -6.33
CA THR A 173 -5.28 26.93 -4.90
C THR A 173 -4.65 25.81 -4.08
N TYR A 174 -4.57 24.60 -4.63
CA TYR A 174 -3.97 23.45 -3.96
C TYR A 174 -2.44 23.60 -3.86
N LYS A 175 -1.90 23.69 -2.63
CA LYS A 175 -0.51 24.13 -2.36
C LYS A 175 0.36 23.08 -1.64
N LYS A 176 0.02 21.80 -1.69
CA LYS A 176 0.90 20.78 -1.10
C LYS A 176 2.23 20.71 -1.84
N SER A 177 3.30 20.53 -1.07
CA SER A 177 4.64 20.27 -1.61
C SER A 177 4.73 18.87 -2.25
N LYS A 178 5.77 18.64 -3.06
CA LYS A 178 6.01 17.31 -3.62
C LYS A 178 6.25 16.25 -2.54
N GLU A 179 6.91 16.62 -1.45
CA GLU A 179 7.16 15.75 -0.29
C GLU A 179 5.86 15.31 0.37
N GLU A 180 4.91 16.24 0.58
CA GLU A 180 3.59 15.93 1.12
C GLU A 180 2.79 15.02 0.20
N LEU A 181 2.91 15.20 -1.13
CA LEU A 181 2.23 14.36 -2.12
C LEU A 181 2.84 12.96 -2.21
N GLN A 182 4.16 12.85 -2.09
CA GLN A 182 4.86 11.57 -2.00
C GLN A 182 4.41 10.80 -0.75
N LEU A 183 4.32 11.48 0.41
CA LEU A 183 3.83 10.86 1.65
C LEU A 183 2.36 10.43 1.51
N LEU A 184 1.50 11.29 0.96
CA LEU A 184 0.09 10.96 0.70
C LEU A 184 -0.04 9.70 -0.19
N PHE A 185 0.80 9.60 -1.23
CA PHE A 185 0.82 8.43 -2.09
C PHE A 185 1.30 7.17 -1.34
N ILE A 186 2.41 7.26 -0.58
CA ILE A 186 2.94 6.13 0.20
C ILE A 186 1.96 5.69 1.30
N GLU A 187 1.27 6.62 1.95
CA GLU A 187 0.15 6.29 2.86
C GLU A 187 -0.95 5.52 2.15
N GLY A 188 -1.31 5.94 0.94
CA GLY A 188 -2.26 5.23 0.10
C GLY A 188 -1.78 3.82 -0.27
N VAL A 189 -0.50 3.66 -0.60
CA VAL A 189 0.11 2.34 -0.84
C VAL A 189 0.04 1.47 0.42
N ASN A 190 0.39 2.01 1.58
CA ASN A 190 0.30 1.29 2.85
C ASN A 190 -1.13 0.82 3.14
N GLN A 191 -2.11 1.72 3.06
CA GLN A 191 -3.52 1.43 3.34
C GLN A 191 -4.13 0.41 2.37
N ASN A 192 -3.81 0.53 1.07
CA ASN A 192 -4.45 -0.27 0.03
C ASN A 192 -3.79 -1.63 -0.22
N PHE A 193 -2.50 -1.76 0.09
CA PHE A 193 -1.74 -2.96 -0.27
C PHE A 193 -1.09 -3.63 0.93
N VAL A 194 -0.40 -2.89 1.80
CA VAL A 194 0.33 -3.46 2.94
C VAL A 194 -0.62 -3.89 4.05
N GLN A 195 -1.47 -3.00 4.54
CA GLN A 195 -2.44 -3.30 5.61
C GLN A 195 -3.47 -4.36 5.20
N LYS A 196 -3.76 -4.48 3.91
CA LYS A 196 -4.60 -5.56 3.36
C LYS A 196 -3.84 -6.86 3.09
N GLY A 197 -2.59 -6.96 3.50
CA GLY A 197 -1.77 -8.17 3.37
C GLY A 197 -1.42 -8.56 1.93
N LYS A 198 -1.51 -7.62 0.97
CA LYS A 198 -1.24 -7.88 -0.44
C LYS A 198 0.26 -7.89 -0.75
N ILE A 199 1.03 -7.06 -0.07
CA ILE A 199 2.49 -7.02 -0.15
C ILE A 199 3.07 -6.82 1.25
N SER A 200 4.25 -7.36 1.50
CA SER A 200 4.88 -7.23 2.82
C SER A 200 5.57 -5.88 2.99
N ILE A 201 5.70 -5.42 4.25
CA ILE A 201 6.47 -4.22 4.60
C ILE A 201 7.91 -4.35 4.10
N SER A 202 8.52 -5.52 4.24
CA SER A 202 9.90 -5.78 3.79
C SER A 202 10.07 -5.58 2.29
N ASP A 203 9.10 -6.06 1.48
CA ASP A 203 9.13 -5.87 0.02
C ASP A 203 9.01 -4.39 -0.35
N ILE A 204 8.13 -3.63 0.32
CA ILE A 204 7.99 -2.18 0.09
C ILE A 204 9.30 -1.46 0.41
N ILE A 205 9.92 -1.78 1.54
CA ILE A 205 11.18 -1.15 1.97
C ILE A 205 12.30 -1.46 0.98
N GLU A 206 12.39 -2.71 0.52
CA GLU A 206 13.34 -3.11 -0.51
C GLU A 206 13.18 -2.26 -1.78
N ILE A 207 11.96 -2.12 -2.29
CA ILE A 207 11.67 -1.29 -3.45
C ILE A 207 12.00 0.18 -3.19
N LEU A 208 11.59 0.77 -2.05
CA LEU A 208 11.88 2.16 -1.72
C LEU A 208 13.39 2.42 -1.59
N ASN A 209 14.19 1.40 -1.23
CA ASN A 209 15.64 1.53 -1.16
C ASN A 209 16.33 1.59 -2.52
N THR A 210 15.68 1.09 -3.58
CA THR A 210 16.23 1.17 -4.95
C THR A 210 16.06 2.54 -5.62
N ILE A 211 15.25 3.44 -5.04
CA ILE A 211 14.90 4.74 -5.62
C ILE A 211 15.26 5.89 -4.67
N THR A 212 15.65 7.04 -5.25
CA THR A 212 15.86 8.30 -4.53
C THR A 212 14.68 9.23 -4.79
N PHE A 213 14.11 9.79 -3.71
CA PHE A 213 13.05 10.80 -3.74
C PHE A 213 13.08 11.63 -2.46
N SER A 214 12.55 12.86 -2.52
CA SER A 214 12.73 13.89 -1.46
C SER A 214 12.24 13.45 -0.09
N SER A 215 11.05 12.81 0.00
CA SER A 215 10.46 12.40 1.27
C SER A 215 10.85 10.99 1.73
N LYS A 216 11.83 10.31 1.10
CA LYS A 216 12.20 8.93 1.42
C LYS A 216 12.41 8.65 2.91
N PRO A 217 13.15 9.48 3.70
CA PRO A 217 13.31 9.23 5.12
C PRO A 217 11.99 9.24 5.90
N SER A 218 11.08 10.14 5.55
CA SER A 218 9.76 10.23 6.17
C SER A 218 8.83 9.10 5.73
N ALA A 219 8.90 8.70 4.45
CA ALA A 219 8.15 7.57 3.91
C ALA A 219 8.53 6.24 4.60
N LEU A 220 9.82 6.00 4.83
CA LEU A 220 10.28 4.82 5.57
C LEU A 220 9.77 4.81 7.02
N LYS A 221 9.66 5.97 7.67
CA LYS A 221 9.11 6.08 9.03
C LYS A 221 7.65 5.65 9.14
N LEU A 222 6.85 5.77 8.08
CA LEU A 222 5.45 5.31 8.07
C LEU A 222 5.34 3.79 8.31
N PHE A 223 6.35 3.03 7.92
CA PHE A 223 6.38 1.57 8.06
C PHE A 223 6.98 1.07 9.38
N ILE A 224 7.42 1.97 10.27
CA ILE A 224 8.07 1.60 11.56
C ILE A 224 7.01 1.23 12.61
N GLN A 225 5.93 1.99 12.71
CA GLN A 225 5.03 1.90 13.85
C GLN A 225 4.26 0.58 13.89
N GLU A 226 3.83 0.06 12.75
CA GLU A 226 3.08 -1.19 12.69
C GLU A 226 3.90 -2.41 13.17
N PRO A 227 5.14 -2.64 12.70
CA PRO A 227 6.01 -3.68 13.25
C PRO A 227 6.26 -3.54 14.76
N ILE A 228 6.47 -2.33 15.25
CA ILE A 228 6.65 -2.09 16.69
C ILE A 228 5.41 -2.53 17.47
N ASN A 229 4.23 -2.06 17.06
CA ASN A 229 2.98 -2.40 17.73
C ASN A 229 2.74 -3.93 17.74
N LYS A 230 3.06 -4.62 16.64
CA LYS A 230 2.95 -6.09 16.56
C LYS A 230 3.90 -6.78 17.54
N ILE A 231 5.17 -6.38 17.58
CA ILE A 231 6.15 -6.95 18.52
C ILE A 231 5.71 -6.70 19.96
N GLU A 232 5.33 -5.48 20.33
CA GLU A 232 4.88 -5.14 21.67
C GLU A 232 3.61 -5.92 22.06
N SER A 233 2.66 -6.09 21.14
CA SER A 233 1.47 -6.92 21.37
C SER A 233 1.85 -8.40 21.66
N HIS A 234 2.76 -8.97 20.89
CA HIS A 234 3.23 -10.34 21.12
C HIS A 234 3.98 -10.49 22.46
N ILE A 235 4.78 -9.48 22.84
CA ILE A 235 5.45 -9.44 24.16
C ILE A 235 4.42 -9.47 25.29
N GLU A 236 3.37 -8.64 25.24
CA GLU A 236 2.34 -8.60 26.28
C GLU A 236 1.51 -9.89 26.33
N GLN A 237 1.20 -10.49 25.19
CA GLN A 237 0.56 -11.81 25.13
C GLN A 237 1.45 -12.91 25.76
N SER A 238 2.76 -12.87 25.46
CA SER A 238 3.74 -13.77 26.05
C SER A 238 3.79 -13.63 27.57
N LYS A 239 3.91 -12.40 28.09
CA LYS A 239 3.90 -12.13 29.55
C LYS A 239 2.66 -12.70 30.25
N THR A 240 1.50 -12.52 29.63
CA THR A 240 0.24 -13.03 30.19
C THR A 240 0.23 -14.55 30.22
N LYS A 241 0.61 -15.21 29.10
CA LYS A 241 0.67 -16.69 29.04
C LYS A 241 1.69 -17.27 30.00
N ARG A 242 2.90 -16.71 30.06
CA ARG A 242 3.98 -17.14 30.94
C ARG A 242 3.58 -17.07 32.41
N LYS A 243 2.95 -15.96 32.84
CA LYS A 243 2.47 -15.76 34.21
C LYS A 243 1.34 -16.71 34.57
N SER A 244 0.43 -16.99 33.64
CA SER A 244 -0.70 -17.90 33.89
C SER A 244 -0.28 -19.37 33.89
N ASN A 245 0.71 -19.77 33.10
CA ASN A 245 1.20 -21.15 33.01
C ASN A 245 2.72 -21.21 32.82
N PRO A 246 3.50 -21.11 33.90
CA PRO A 246 4.96 -21.21 33.85
C PRO A 246 5.49 -22.54 33.30
N SER A 247 4.71 -23.64 33.39
CA SER A 247 5.14 -24.95 32.88
C SER A 247 5.27 -25.04 31.36
N THR A 248 4.70 -24.10 30.62
CA THR A 248 4.81 -23.99 29.15
C THR A 248 5.56 -22.74 28.72
N ALA A 249 6.22 -22.03 29.62
CA ALA A 249 6.87 -20.76 29.37
C ALA A 249 7.98 -20.87 28.30
N ASN A 250 8.76 -21.97 28.30
CA ASN A 250 9.76 -22.23 27.25
C ASN A 250 9.17 -22.30 25.84
N VAL A 251 8.00 -22.92 25.67
CA VAL A 251 7.27 -22.97 24.38
C VAL A 251 6.77 -21.58 24.01
N THR A 252 6.26 -20.81 24.99
CA THR A 252 5.81 -19.44 24.82
C THR A 252 6.94 -18.54 24.29
N GLY A 253 8.15 -18.66 24.87
CA GLY A 253 9.33 -17.90 24.39
C GLY A 253 9.75 -18.26 22.97
N LYS A 254 9.72 -19.55 22.61
CA LYS A 254 9.98 -20.00 21.23
C LYS A 254 8.94 -19.43 20.24
N GLN A 255 7.67 -19.47 20.59
CA GLN A 255 6.58 -18.90 19.78
C GLN A 255 6.71 -17.38 19.63
N LEU A 256 7.05 -16.67 20.71
CA LEU A 256 7.29 -15.23 20.67
C LEU A 256 8.39 -14.89 19.66
N PHE A 257 9.53 -15.56 19.71
CA PHE A 257 10.61 -15.37 18.75
C PHE A 257 10.15 -15.61 17.31
N GLN A 258 9.49 -16.74 17.03
CA GLN A 258 9.01 -17.09 15.69
C GLN A 258 8.02 -16.06 15.14
N ASN A 259 7.10 -15.57 15.99
CA ASN A 259 6.05 -14.64 15.59
C ASN A 259 6.54 -13.21 15.39
N THR A 260 7.77 -12.88 15.84
CA THR A 260 8.30 -11.50 15.79
C THR A 260 9.51 -11.33 14.87
N GLN A 261 10.11 -12.43 14.39
CA GLN A 261 11.31 -12.39 13.54
C GLN A 261 11.16 -11.50 12.31
N LYS A 262 10.00 -11.60 11.64
CA LYS A 262 9.73 -10.86 10.40
C LYS A 262 9.65 -9.36 10.65
N GLU A 263 8.95 -8.97 11.71
CA GLU A 263 8.79 -7.57 12.12
C GLU A 263 10.12 -6.98 12.61
N LEU A 264 10.88 -7.74 13.38
CA LEU A 264 12.20 -7.31 13.87
C LEU A 264 13.20 -7.14 12.72
N SER A 265 13.18 -8.04 11.71
CA SER A 265 13.99 -7.92 10.51
C SER A 265 13.60 -6.69 9.68
N ALA A 266 12.32 -6.41 9.53
CA ALA A 266 11.82 -5.20 8.86
C ALA A 266 12.32 -3.93 9.58
N LEU A 267 12.18 -3.85 10.90
CA LEU A 267 12.70 -2.73 11.70
C LEU A 267 14.21 -2.56 11.55
N LYS A 268 14.98 -3.66 11.56
CA LYS A 268 16.42 -3.62 11.34
C LYS A 268 16.80 -3.03 9.99
N THR A 269 16.03 -3.36 8.95
CA THR A 269 16.25 -2.87 7.57
C THR A 269 15.94 -1.37 7.46
N ILE A 270 14.89 -0.89 8.15
CA ILE A 270 14.48 0.51 8.10
C ILE A 270 15.39 1.42 8.94
N LEU A 271 15.64 1.01 10.17
CA LEU A 271 16.31 1.84 11.18
C LEU A 271 17.83 1.64 11.18
N GLY A 272 18.29 0.44 10.81
CA GLY A 272 19.67 0.02 11.00
C GLY A 272 19.92 -0.58 12.39
N LYS A 273 20.95 -1.44 12.49
CA LYS A 273 21.28 -2.15 13.74
C LYS A 273 21.70 -1.21 14.90
N GLN A 274 22.24 -0.03 14.55
CA GLN A 274 22.76 0.93 15.52
C GLN A 274 21.71 1.95 16.01
N ASP A 275 20.50 1.89 15.48
CA ASP A 275 19.43 2.81 15.88
C ASP A 275 18.92 2.48 17.30
N LEU A 276 18.80 3.51 18.14
CA LEU A 276 18.38 3.36 19.53
C LEU A 276 16.95 2.79 19.67
N LYS A 277 16.05 3.13 18.73
CA LYS A 277 14.67 2.61 18.75
C LYS A 277 14.64 1.13 18.39
N TYR A 278 15.44 0.72 17.38
CA TYR A 278 15.62 -0.70 17.08
C TYR A 278 16.19 -1.46 18.27
N GLY A 279 17.28 -0.96 18.86
CA GLY A 279 17.92 -1.56 20.05
C GLY A 279 16.92 -1.74 21.19
N SER A 280 16.19 -0.69 21.54
CA SER A 280 15.18 -0.74 22.62
C SER A 280 14.09 -1.79 22.41
N ILE A 281 13.62 -1.98 21.18
CA ILE A 281 12.59 -3.00 20.86
C ILE A 281 13.21 -4.41 20.89
N ALA A 282 14.40 -4.56 20.31
CA ALA A 282 15.12 -5.83 20.33
C ALA A 282 15.44 -6.30 21.76
N ASP A 283 15.88 -5.40 22.63
CA ASP A 283 16.16 -5.67 24.03
C ASP A 283 14.89 -6.09 24.80
N LYS A 284 13.77 -5.35 24.64
CA LYS A 284 12.49 -5.74 25.25
C LYS A 284 12.04 -7.15 24.84
N LEU A 285 12.22 -7.48 23.55
CA LEU A 285 11.88 -8.80 23.02
C LEU A 285 12.78 -9.89 23.63
N ALA A 286 14.10 -9.64 23.64
CA ALA A 286 15.08 -10.55 24.21
C ALA A 286 14.85 -10.81 25.71
N ASP A 287 14.55 -9.75 26.46
CA ASP A 287 14.24 -9.83 27.87
C ASP A 287 13.03 -10.73 28.17
N GLU A 288 11.95 -10.59 27.39
CA GLU A 288 10.77 -11.42 27.58
C GLU A 288 11.04 -12.90 27.21
N ILE A 289 11.78 -13.16 26.13
CA ILE A 289 12.18 -14.52 25.73
C ILE A 289 13.04 -15.16 26.85
N LEU A 290 14.02 -14.41 27.38
CA LEU A 290 14.86 -14.84 28.48
C LEU A 290 14.03 -15.13 29.71
N GLN A 291 13.09 -14.25 30.05
CA GLN A 291 12.22 -14.43 31.22
C GLN A 291 11.32 -15.67 31.09
N CYS A 292 10.90 -16.03 29.88
CA CYS A 292 10.21 -17.29 29.60
C CYS A 292 11.09 -18.52 29.99
N GLY A 293 12.37 -18.49 29.66
CA GLY A 293 13.32 -19.53 30.04
C GLY A 293 13.54 -19.61 31.55
N ILE A 294 13.65 -18.45 32.20
CA ILE A 294 13.84 -18.37 33.68
C ILE A 294 12.62 -18.93 34.41
N ASP A 295 11.41 -18.56 34.02
CA ASP A 295 10.18 -19.01 34.71
C ASP A 295 9.95 -20.52 34.53
N TYR A 296 10.25 -21.04 33.32
CA TYR A 296 10.24 -22.48 33.07
C TYR A 296 11.26 -23.20 33.99
N TYR A 297 12.51 -22.71 34.03
CA TYR A 297 13.54 -23.28 34.92
C TYR A 297 13.10 -23.28 36.39
N LYS A 298 12.62 -22.15 36.91
CA LYS A 298 12.14 -22.04 38.31
C LYS A 298 11.02 -23.01 38.61
N LYS A 299 10.14 -23.31 37.64
CA LYS A 299 9.02 -24.24 37.83
C LYS A 299 9.48 -25.70 37.99
N PHE A 300 10.54 -26.10 37.30
CA PHE A 300 10.95 -27.50 37.20
C PHE A 300 12.32 -27.82 37.83
N ARG A 301 13.08 -26.85 38.37
CA ARG A 301 14.43 -27.05 38.92
C ARG A 301 14.50 -28.10 40.00
N ASP A 302 13.42 -28.27 40.77
CA ASP A 302 13.32 -29.18 41.89
C ASP A 302 12.55 -30.47 41.50
N SER A 303 12.39 -30.75 40.20
CA SER A 303 11.68 -31.90 39.66
C SER A 303 12.67 -32.98 39.21
N ASP A 304 12.52 -34.20 39.72
CA ASP A 304 13.37 -35.35 39.35
C ASP A 304 13.08 -35.90 37.94
N THR A 305 11.99 -35.46 37.29
CA THR A 305 11.50 -36.04 36.03
C THR A 305 11.82 -35.22 34.80
N THR A 306 12.31 -33.99 34.97
CA THR A 306 12.52 -33.05 33.85
C THR A 306 13.85 -32.30 34.01
N ASP A 307 14.71 -32.32 32.99
CA ASP A 307 15.86 -31.42 32.92
C ASP A 307 15.44 -30.04 32.35
N PRO A 308 15.21 -29.02 33.18
CA PRO A 308 14.79 -27.70 32.73
C PRO A 308 15.94 -26.89 32.15
N GLY A 309 17.19 -27.30 32.34
CA GLY A 309 18.38 -26.55 31.92
C GLY A 309 18.50 -26.45 30.41
N SER A 310 18.30 -27.57 29.72
CA SER A 310 18.36 -27.62 28.27
C SER A 310 17.33 -26.71 27.58
N GLU A 311 16.07 -26.78 28.02
CA GLU A 311 15.00 -25.97 27.43
C GLU A 311 15.12 -24.48 27.80
N SER A 312 15.57 -24.14 28.98
CA SER A 312 15.84 -22.77 29.41
C SER A 312 17.02 -22.18 28.63
N MET A 313 18.05 -22.96 28.34
CA MET A 313 19.20 -22.58 27.55
C MET A 313 18.79 -22.27 26.07
N ASN A 314 17.78 -22.97 25.54
CA ASN A 314 17.23 -22.66 24.22
C ASN A 314 16.63 -21.24 24.17
N CYS A 315 15.89 -20.81 25.21
CA CYS A 315 15.38 -19.44 25.29
C CYS A 315 16.53 -18.41 25.35
N LEU A 316 17.59 -18.69 26.10
CA LEU A 316 18.78 -17.83 26.16
C LEU A 316 19.47 -17.70 24.81
N LYS A 317 19.56 -18.78 24.02
CA LYS A 317 20.13 -18.75 22.67
C LYS A 317 19.27 -17.91 21.69
N LEU A 318 17.95 -17.95 21.83
CA LEU A 318 17.03 -17.15 21.00
C LEU A 318 17.04 -15.67 21.38
N ALA A 319 17.36 -15.32 22.62
CA ALA A 319 17.45 -13.96 23.13
C ALA A 319 18.77 -13.24 22.74
N LYS A 320 19.78 -13.95 22.26
CA LYS A 320 21.06 -13.39 21.75
C LYS A 320 20.95 -12.96 20.29
#